data_099f1d298159f728dcad2d508b3e689b
#
_entry.id   099f1d298159f728dcad2d508b3e689b
#
_cell.length_a   1.000
_cell.length_b   1.000
_cell.length_c   1.000
_cell.angle_alpha   90.00
_cell.angle_beta   90.00
_cell.angle_gamma   90.00
#
_symmetry.space_group_name_H-M   'P 1'
#
loop_
_entity.id
_entity.type
_entity.pdbx_description
1 polymer ?
#
loop_
_entity_poly.entity_id
_entity_poly.type
_entity_poly.pdbx_seq_one_letter_code
_entity_poly.pdbx_strand_id
1 'polypeptide(L)'
;VYIRRLLEELYGDEYDVDEDFPLAEDHGKSKGTETYPISSTRPIESPVGAGIAVAGGAMGTTSAFHEGGDHVAHRTGKLAGTLAAEGRLEEYNDAWHDAIGEELKRNVAMADVVGDFGPEDWDDTIRITRKMLAANDSGKLISKSNARSAAGGLGLYTRYRKAKFGLRKGRYAQLRESDYSF
;
A
#
# COMPACT_ATOMS: atom_id res chain seq x y z
N VAL A 1 9.57 -5.59 19.27
CA VAL A 1 10.74 -4.75 19.51
C VAL A 1 10.40 -3.27 19.29
N TYR A 2 9.90 -2.85 18.12
CA TYR A 2 9.62 -1.44 17.83
C TYR A 2 8.45 -0.86 18.65
N ILE A 3 7.34 -1.58 18.77
CA ILE A 3 6.16 -1.11 19.52
C ILE A 3 6.52 -0.92 20.99
N ARG A 4 7.24 -1.86 21.60
CA ARG A 4 7.67 -1.77 22.99
C ARG A 4 8.58 -0.58 23.24
N ARG A 5 9.54 -0.36 22.34
CA ARG A 5 10.43 0.81 22.39
C ARG A 5 9.67 2.13 22.26
N LEU A 6 8.66 2.16 21.39
CA LEU A 6 7.79 3.34 21.24
C LEU A 6 6.95 3.58 22.49
N LEU A 7 6.41 2.53 23.11
CA LEU A 7 5.65 2.64 24.36
C LEU A 7 6.56 3.14 25.49
N GLU A 8 7.79 2.64 25.57
CA GLU A 8 8.78 3.09 26.55
C GLU A 8 9.17 4.56 26.36
N GLU A 9 9.34 5.00 25.12
CA GLU A 9 9.66 6.38 24.78
C GLU A 9 8.49 7.34 25.06
N LEU A 10 7.24 6.91 24.87
CA LEU A 10 6.05 7.74 25.04
C LEU A 10 5.48 7.71 26.46
N TYR A 11 5.62 6.60 27.17
CA TYR A 11 4.90 6.33 28.41
C TYR A 11 5.79 5.78 29.53
N GLY A 12 7.07 5.50 29.30
CA GLY A 12 7.97 4.87 30.27
C GLY A 12 8.19 5.66 31.56
N ASP A 13 7.91 6.98 31.56
CA ASP A 13 7.94 7.81 32.77
C ASP A 13 6.65 7.70 33.62
N GLU A 14 5.55 7.21 33.05
CA GLU A 14 4.21 7.15 33.66
C GLU A 14 3.76 5.72 33.96
N TYR A 15 4.21 4.75 33.15
CA TYR A 15 3.80 3.35 33.21
C TYR A 15 5.01 2.41 33.18
N ASP A 16 4.90 1.28 33.87
CA ASP A 16 5.81 0.16 33.63
C ASP A 16 5.37 -0.59 32.37
N VAL A 17 6.12 -0.39 31.27
CA VAL A 17 5.73 -0.93 29.95
C VAL A 17 5.65 -2.46 29.95
N ASP A 18 6.41 -3.15 30.81
CA ASP A 18 6.39 -4.61 30.88
C ASP A 18 5.21 -5.15 31.71
N GLU A 19 4.82 -4.43 32.76
CA GLU A 19 3.68 -4.80 33.61
C GLU A 19 2.34 -4.29 33.07
N ASP A 20 2.29 -3.06 32.59
CA ASP A 20 1.05 -2.40 32.16
C ASP A 20 0.64 -2.77 30.72
N PHE A 21 1.60 -3.13 29.87
CA PHE A 21 1.36 -3.57 28.49
C PHE A 21 1.96 -4.98 28.24
N PRO A 22 1.49 -6.00 28.98
CA PRO A 22 2.04 -7.35 28.83
C PRO A 22 1.83 -7.87 27.42
N LEU A 23 2.82 -8.61 26.93
CA LEU A 23 2.67 -9.35 25.67
C LEU A 23 1.55 -10.36 25.82
N ALA A 24 0.63 -10.41 24.87
CA ALA A 24 -0.43 -11.39 24.87
C ALA A 24 0.17 -12.81 24.77
N GLU A 25 0.18 -13.53 25.87
CA GLU A 25 0.71 -14.89 25.94
C GLU A 25 -0.27 -15.93 25.41
N ASP A 26 -1.56 -15.59 25.27
CA ASP A 26 -2.60 -16.58 25.08
C ASP A 26 -3.50 -16.32 23.86
N HIS A 27 -3.00 -16.71 22.72
CA HIS A 27 -3.84 -16.97 21.54
C HIS A 27 -3.52 -18.33 20.91
N GLY A 28 -3.16 -19.32 21.72
CA GLY A 28 -2.81 -20.66 21.24
C GLY A 28 -1.49 -20.73 20.48
N LYS A 29 -0.64 -19.72 20.63
CA LYS A 29 0.67 -19.62 19.97
C LYS A 29 1.76 -19.44 21.01
N SER A 30 2.84 -20.19 20.85
CA SER A 30 3.94 -20.30 21.80
C SER A 30 4.81 -19.03 21.99
N LYS A 31 4.48 -17.93 21.33
CA LYS A 31 5.21 -16.66 21.41
C LYS A 31 4.22 -15.51 21.40
N GLY A 32 4.16 -14.74 22.46
CA GLY A 32 3.19 -13.68 22.73
C GLY A 32 3.11 -12.54 21.73
N THR A 33 4.11 -12.34 20.87
CA THR A 33 4.08 -11.35 19.80
C THR A 33 4.45 -12.01 18.50
N GLU A 34 3.56 -11.96 17.52
CA GLU A 34 3.86 -12.41 16.17
C GLU A 34 4.10 -11.21 15.26
N THR A 35 5.25 -11.18 14.65
CA THR A 35 5.56 -10.22 13.60
C THR A 35 5.62 -10.98 12.28
N TYR A 36 4.69 -10.67 11.39
CA TYR A 36 4.69 -11.20 10.03
C TYR A 36 5.25 -10.15 9.07
N PRO A 37 6.17 -10.51 8.18
CA PRO A 37 6.52 -9.65 7.09
C PRO A 37 5.29 -9.52 6.17
N ILE A 38 4.77 -8.31 6.05
CA ILE A 38 3.76 -8.00 5.05
C ILE A 38 4.49 -7.71 3.75
N SER A 39 4.24 -8.51 2.74
CA SER A 39 4.75 -8.23 1.40
C SER A 39 3.93 -7.09 0.79
N SER A 40 4.30 -5.87 1.08
CA SER A 40 3.80 -4.66 0.42
C SER A 40 4.49 -4.46 -0.93
N THR A 41 4.66 -5.54 -1.66
CA THR A 41 5.46 -5.59 -2.86
C THR A 41 4.62 -5.33 -4.11
N ARG A 42 5.23 -5.59 -5.23
CA ARG A 42 4.63 -5.48 -6.54
C ARG A 42 3.97 -6.79 -6.92
N PRO A 43 2.88 -6.79 -7.67
CA PRO A 43 2.16 -8.01 -8.03
C PRO A 43 2.95 -8.91 -8.97
N ILE A 44 2.54 -10.18 -9.02
CA ILE A 44 2.87 -11.10 -10.11
C ILE A 44 2.08 -10.64 -11.35
N GLU A 45 2.72 -10.54 -12.51
CA GLU A 45 2.06 -10.06 -13.74
C GLU A 45 0.97 -11.00 -14.23
N SER A 46 1.26 -12.30 -14.22
CA SER A 46 0.33 -13.34 -14.64
C SER A 46 0.14 -14.38 -13.53
N PRO A 47 -0.76 -14.13 -12.55
CA PRO A 47 -0.97 -15.00 -11.40
C PRO A 47 -1.90 -16.20 -11.69
N VAL A 48 -2.09 -16.60 -12.95
CA VAL A 48 -2.85 -17.78 -13.36
C VAL A 48 -2.00 -18.68 -14.26
N GLY A 49 -2.06 -19.97 -14.01
CA GLY A 49 -1.40 -20.98 -14.84
C GLY A 49 -1.77 -22.38 -14.40
N ALA A 50 -1.73 -23.35 -15.30
CA ALA A 50 -2.01 -24.77 -15.03
C ALA A 50 -3.32 -25.03 -14.25
N GLY A 51 -4.36 -24.22 -14.49
CA GLY A 51 -5.64 -24.35 -13.81
C GLY A 51 -5.68 -23.80 -12.37
N ILE A 52 -4.64 -23.05 -11.95
CA ILE A 52 -4.52 -22.43 -10.64
C ILE A 52 -4.49 -20.91 -10.81
N ALA A 53 -5.22 -20.19 -9.99
CA ALA A 53 -5.11 -18.73 -9.87
C ALA A 53 -4.67 -18.34 -8.45
N VAL A 54 -3.77 -17.36 -8.37
CA VAL A 54 -3.32 -16.78 -7.11
C VAL A 54 -3.99 -15.44 -6.91
N ALA A 55 -4.51 -15.18 -5.70
CA ALA A 55 -5.27 -13.97 -5.39
C ALA A 55 -4.75 -13.25 -4.13
N GLY A 56 -5.08 -11.97 -4.00
CA GLY A 56 -4.77 -11.19 -2.81
C GLY A 56 -3.29 -11.04 -2.52
N GLY A 57 -2.93 -11.08 -1.24
CA GLY A 57 -1.54 -10.94 -0.79
C GLY A 57 -0.58 -11.96 -1.40
N ALA A 58 -1.06 -13.17 -1.72
CA ALA A 58 -0.25 -14.21 -2.34
C ALA A 58 0.22 -13.84 -3.76
N MET A 59 -0.55 -13.02 -4.49
CA MET A 59 -0.11 -12.47 -5.78
C MET A 59 0.60 -11.12 -5.66
N GLY A 60 0.90 -10.64 -4.46
CA GLY A 60 1.61 -9.38 -4.23
C GLY A 60 0.75 -8.13 -4.38
N THR A 61 -0.57 -8.20 -4.12
CA THR A 61 -1.47 -7.05 -4.26
C THR A 61 -1.71 -6.28 -2.97
N THR A 62 -1.07 -6.64 -1.86
CA THR A 62 -1.04 -5.79 -0.67
C THR A 62 -0.47 -4.42 -1.06
N SER A 63 -1.15 -3.36 -0.65
CA SER A 63 -0.75 -2.01 -1.05
C SER A 63 0.66 -1.66 -0.60
N ALA A 64 1.52 -1.32 -1.54
CA ALA A 64 2.87 -0.85 -1.25
C ALA A 64 2.88 0.49 -0.49
N PHE A 65 1.78 1.24 -0.49
CA PHE A 65 1.71 2.57 0.11
C PHE A 65 1.10 2.59 1.52
N HIS A 66 0.01 1.83 1.74
CA HIS A 66 -0.72 1.84 3.02
C HIS A 66 -0.86 0.46 3.65
N GLU A 67 -0.19 -0.54 3.09
CA GLU A 67 -0.10 -1.93 3.58
C GLU A 67 -1.44 -2.67 3.73
N GLY A 68 -2.56 -2.05 3.33
CA GLY A 68 -3.88 -2.66 3.33
C GLY A 68 -4.04 -3.63 2.15
N GLY A 69 -4.66 -4.78 2.38
CA GLY A 69 -4.83 -5.82 1.36
C GLY A 69 -6.22 -6.46 1.31
N ASP A 70 -7.04 -6.30 2.34
CA ASP A 70 -8.30 -7.04 2.50
C ASP A 70 -9.27 -6.81 1.34
N HIS A 71 -9.49 -5.55 0.96
CA HIS A 71 -10.40 -5.20 -0.14
C HIS A 71 -9.92 -5.73 -1.48
N VAL A 72 -8.61 -5.76 -1.71
CA VAL A 72 -8.01 -6.30 -2.94
C VAL A 72 -8.08 -7.82 -2.94
N ALA A 73 -7.80 -8.45 -1.79
CA ALA A 73 -7.93 -9.90 -1.65
C ALA A 73 -9.36 -10.37 -1.91
N HIS A 74 -10.37 -9.65 -1.37
CA HIS A 74 -11.77 -9.94 -1.62
C HIS A 74 -12.13 -9.81 -3.11
N ARG A 75 -11.70 -8.72 -3.76
CA ARG A 75 -12.00 -8.46 -5.19
C ARG A 75 -11.35 -9.50 -6.10
N THR A 76 -10.07 -9.78 -5.91
CA THR A 76 -9.33 -10.75 -6.72
C THR A 76 -9.78 -12.18 -6.46
N GLY A 77 -10.06 -12.56 -5.21
CA GLY A 77 -10.61 -13.86 -4.86
C GLY A 77 -12.00 -14.09 -5.47
N LYS A 78 -12.88 -13.08 -5.43
CA LYS A 78 -14.19 -13.15 -6.10
C LYS A 78 -14.05 -13.33 -7.60
N LEU A 79 -13.17 -12.58 -8.26
CA LEU A 79 -12.91 -12.73 -9.70
C LEU A 79 -12.42 -14.15 -10.04
N ALA A 80 -11.40 -14.62 -9.33
CA ALA A 80 -10.86 -15.97 -9.54
C ALA A 80 -11.93 -17.05 -9.36
N GLY A 81 -12.70 -16.97 -8.27
CA GLY A 81 -13.77 -17.93 -7.98
C GLY A 81 -14.89 -17.93 -9.01
N THR A 82 -15.31 -16.74 -9.47
CA THR A 82 -16.33 -16.60 -10.51
C THR A 82 -15.86 -17.20 -11.83
N LEU A 83 -14.67 -16.83 -12.30
CA LEU A 83 -14.11 -17.33 -13.55
C LEU A 83 -13.83 -18.84 -13.51
N ALA A 84 -13.36 -19.35 -12.37
CA ALA A 84 -13.19 -20.80 -12.18
C ALA A 84 -14.52 -21.56 -12.29
N ALA A 85 -15.59 -21.04 -11.67
CA ALA A 85 -16.91 -21.65 -11.73
C ALA A 85 -17.51 -21.64 -13.15
N GLU A 86 -17.14 -20.64 -13.95
CA GLU A 86 -17.56 -20.49 -15.35
C GLU A 86 -16.65 -21.25 -16.35
N GLY A 87 -15.57 -21.88 -15.87
CA GLY A 87 -14.59 -22.55 -16.74
C GLY A 87 -13.75 -21.60 -17.59
N ARG A 88 -13.55 -20.35 -17.11
CA ARG A 88 -12.88 -19.25 -17.81
C ARG A 88 -11.69 -18.69 -17.01
N LEU A 89 -11.03 -19.54 -16.24
CA LEU A 89 -9.97 -19.11 -15.32
C LEU A 89 -8.78 -18.46 -16.05
N GLU A 90 -8.56 -18.79 -17.31
CA GLU A 90 -7.55 -18.19 -18.19
C GLU A 90 -7.76 -16.70 -18.42
N GLU A 91 -8.97 -16.18 -18.26
CA GLU A 91 -9.28 -14.75 -18.39
C GLU A 91 -8.94 -13.95 -17.11
N TYR A 92 -8.47 -14.62 -16.05
CA TYR A 92 -8.23 -13.97 -14.77
C TYR A 92 -7.17 -12.85 -14.84
N ASN A 93 -6.16 -13.01 -15.69
CA ASN A 93 -5.11 -11.97 -15.83
C ASN A 93 -5.71 -10.65 -16.32
N ASP A 94 -6.51 -10.67 -17.36
CA ASP A 94 -7.17 -9.47 -17.88
C ASP A 94 -8.17 -8.91 -16.86
N ALA A 95 -8.94 -9.78 -16.23
CA ALA A 95 -9.98 -9.38 -15.28
C ALA A 95 -9.39 -8.66 -14.05
N TRP A 96 -8.30 -9.14 -13.45
CA TRP A 96 -7.70 -8.46 -12.32
C TRP A 96 -6.98 -7.16 -12.72
N HIS A 97 -6.33 -7.12 -13.89
CA HIS A 97 -5.74 -5.90 -14.41
C HIS A 97 -6.79 -4.80 -14.60
N ASP A 98 -7.93 -5.13 -15.17
CA ASP A 98 -9.03 -4.18 -15.37
C ASP A 98 -9.63 -3.72 -14.04
N ALA A 99 -9.80 -4.64 -13.09
CA ALA A 99 -10.45 -4.37 -11.82
C ALA A 99 -9.59 -3.53 -10.85
N ILE A 100 -8.27 -3.81 -10.74
CA ILE A 100 -7.40 -3.23 -9.72
C ILE A 100 -6.05 -2.73 -10.23
N GLY A 101 -5.68 -2.97 -11.50
CA GLY A 101 -4.35 -2.65 -12.03
C GLY A 101 -3.96 -1.18 -11.90
N GLU A 102 -4.90 -0.25 -12.12
CA GLU A 102 -4.64 1.19 -11.95
C GLU A 102 -4.49 1.59 -10.49
N GLU A 103 -5.18 0.92 -9.58
CA GLU A 103 -5.04 1.10 -8.14
C GLU A 103 -3.65 0.65 -7.67
N LEU A 104 -3.20 -0.52 -8.11
CA LEU A 104 -1.87 -1.04 -7.78
C LEU A 104 -0.75 -0.12 -8.32
N LYS A 105 -0.84 0.31 -9.57
CA LYS A 105 0.11 1.28 -10.15
C LYS A 105 0.17 2.58 -9.36
N ARG A 106 -0.99 3.07 -8.91
CA ARG A 106 -1.06 4.27 -8.07
C ARG A 106 -0.33 4.06 -6.75
N ASN A 107 -0.61 2.94 -6.07
CA ASN A 107 -0.03 2.64 -4.78
C ASN A 107 1.49 2.43 -4.86
N VAL A 108 1.97 1.70 -5.87
CA VAL A 108 3.41 1.54 -6.13
C VAL A 108 4.07 2.89 -6.44
N ALA A 109 3.46 3.72 -7.29
CA ALA A 109 4.00 5.03 -7.61
C ALA A 109 4.07 5.96 -6.38
N MET A 110 3.07 5.90 -5.49
CA MET A 110 3.08 6.65 -4.24
C MET A 110 4.16 6.14 -3.28
N ALA A 111 4.31 4.84 -3.15
CA ALA A 111 5.36 4.24 -2.32
C ALA A 111 6.76 4.61 -2.83
N ASP A 112 7.00 4.54 -4.14
CA ASP A 112 8.27 4.94 -4.75
C ASP A 112 8.59 6.44 -4.46
N VAL A 113 7.58 7.31 -4.51
CA VAL A 113 7.77 8.75 -4.21
C VAL A 113 8.05 8.99 -2.73
N VAL A 114 7.31 8.32 -1.84
CA VAL A 114 7.43 8.49 -0.39
C VAL A 114 8.69 7.82 0.15
N GLY A 115 9.13 6.73 -0.48
CA GLY A 115 10.39 6.05 -0.14
C GLY A 115 11.63 6.91 -0.32
N ASP A 116 11.55 7.90 -1.22
CA ASP A 116 12.62 8.86 -1.48
C ASP A 116 12.56 10.12 -0.57
N PHE A 117 11.59 10.20 0.36
CA PHE A 117 11.40 11.37 1.21
C PHE A 117 12.47 11.48 2.29
N GLY A 118 13.10 12.66 2.37
CA GLY A 118 13.86 13.10 3.53
C GLY A 118 12.96 13.77 4.59
N PRO A 119 13.53 14.14 5.76
CA PRO A 119 12.78 14.81 6.83
C PRO A 119 12.04 16.08 6.36
N GLU A 120 12.68 16.89 5.51
CA GLU A 120 12.09 18.13 4.97
C GLU A 120 10.88 17.85 4.04
N ASP A 121 10.93 16.77 3.24
CA ASP A 121 9.81 16.38 2.38
C ASP A 121 8.60 15.96 3.21
N TRP A 122 8.81 15.28 4.34
CA TRP A 122 7.77 14.91 5.29
C TRP A 122 7.13 16.14 5.94
N ASP A 123 7.92 17.07 6.45
CA ASP A 123 7.44 18.32 7.06
C ASP A 123 6.62 19.13 6.06
N ASP A 124 7.10 19.27 4.84
CA ASP A 124 6.39 19.98 3.77
C ASP A 124 5.08 19.29 3.40
N THR A 125 5.08 17.97 3.27
CA THR A 125 3.89 17.19 2.93
C THR A 125 2.83 17.30 4.03
N ILE A 126 3.20 17.16 5.29
CA ILE A 126 2.29 17.30 6.44
C ILE A 126 1.73 18.72 6.49
N ARG A 127 2.56 19.73 6.30
CA ARG A 127 2.15 21.14 6.28
C ARG A 127 1.17 21.42 5.15
N ILE A 128 1.43 20.91 3.95
CA ILE A 128 0.54 21.07 2.78
C ILE A 128 -0.79 20.39 3.04
N THR A 129 -0.78 19.15 3.51
CA THR A 129 -1.98 18.36 3.80
C THR A 129 -2.85 19.03 4.86
N ARG A 130 -2.27 19.50 5.97
CA ARG A 130 -3.00 20.26 7.01
C ARG A 130 -3.68 21.50 6.44
N LYS A 131 -3.00 22.25 5.56
CA LYS A 131 -3.60 23.44 4.93
C LYS A 131 -4.72 23.09 3.97
N MET A 132 -4.59 22.00 3.22
CA MET A 132 -5.64 21.53 2.32
C MET A 132 -6.89 21.08 3.10
N LEU A 133 -6.72 20.34 4.19
CA LEU A 133 -7.83 19.94 5.06
C LEU A 133 -8.53 21.14 5.67
N ALA A 134 -7.79 22.08 6.24
CA ALA A 134 -8.35 23.32 6.81
C ALA A 134 -9.06 24.20 5.76
N ALA A 135 -8.58 24.22 4.53
CA ALA A 135 -9.21 24.94 3.42
C ALA A 135 -10.51 24.28 2.98
N ASN A 136 -10.59 22.97 3.00
CA ASN A 136 -11.79 22.21 2.67
C ASN A 136 -12.91 22.45 3.69
N ASP A 137 -12.60 22.48 4.98
CA ASP A 137 -13.53 22.79 6.07
C ASP A 137 -14.07 24.23 5.98
N SER A 138 -13.29 25.18 5.50
CA SER A 138 -13.67 26.59 5.40
C SER A 138 -14.37 26.96 4.10
N GLY A 139 -14.51 26.05 3.14
CA GLY A 139 -15.09 26.30 1.81
C GLY A 139 -14.28 27.26 0.94
N LYS A 140 -13.08 27.69 1.37
CA LYS A 140 -12.22 28.64 0.69
C LYS A 140 -11.02 27.96 0.05
N LEU A 141 -11.24 27.27 -1.05
CA LEU A 141 -10.19 26.56 -1.81
C LEU A 141 -9.12 27.47 -2.42
N ILE A 142 -9.37 28.77 -2.58
CA ILE A 142 -8.45 29.69 -3.24
C ILE A 142 -8.18 30.91 -2.35
N SER A 143 -7.03 30.93 -1.69
CA SER A 143 -6.46 32.12 -1.05
C SER A 143 -5.01 32.31 -1.48
N LYS A 144 -4.50 33.57 -1.40
CA LYS A 144 -3.09 33.89 -1.73
C LYS A 144 -2.10 33.10 -0.84
N SER A 145 -2.50 32.73 0.39
CA SER A 145 -1.70 31.89 1.28
C SER A 145 -1.58 30.42 0.80
N ASN A 146 -2.49 29.99 -0.04
CA ASN A 146 -2.51 28.62 -0.59
C ASN A 146 -1.64 28.48 -1.85
N ALA A 147 -1.16 29.57 -2.44
CA ALA A 147 -0.36 29.51 -3.67
C ALA A 147 0.98 28.76 -3.47
N ARG A 148 1.66 28.96 -2.32
CA ARG A 148 2.88 28.20 -1.99
C ARG A 148 2.60 26.74 -1.70
N SER A 149 1.47 26.43 -1.06
CA SER A 149 1.03 25.07 -0.80
C SER A 149 0.61 24.37 -2.10
N ALA A 150 -0.01 25.11 -3.02
CA ALA A 150 -0.33 24.61 -4.36
C ALA A 150 0.94 24.32 -5.18
N ALA A 151 2.00 25.14 -5.07
CA ALA A 151 3.27 24.89 -5.74
C ALA A 151 3.98 23.63 -5.18
N GLY A 152 3.99 23.42 -3.85
CA GLY A 152 4.50 22.20 -3.23
C GLY A 152 3.68 20.97 -3.62
N GLY A 153 2.35 21.07 -3.63
CA GLY A 153 1.46 20.02 -4.12
C GLY A 153 1.68 19.69 -5.60
N LEU A 154 1.98 20.70 -6.43
CA LEU A 154 2.32 20.49 -7.85
C LEU A 154 3.65 19.73 -8.00
N GLY A 155 4.65 20.03 -7.17
CA GLY A 155 5.93 19.32 -7.14
C GLY A 155 5.74 17.84 -6.79
N LEU A 156 4.99 17.53 -5.74
CA LEU A 156 4.65 16.18 -5.35
C LEU A 156 3.85 15.44 -6.43
N TYR A 157 2.86 16.11 -7.01
CA TYR A 157 2.07 15.56 -8.11
C TYR A 157 2.94 15.24 -9.33
N THR A 158 3.92 16.09 -9.65
CA THR A 158 4.83 15.89 -10.76
C THR A 158 5.75 14.67 -10.51
N ARG A 159 6.30 14.52 -9.28
CA ARG A 159 7.05 13.33 -8.88
C ARG A 159 6.20 12.07 -9.03
N TYR A 160 4.97 12.09 -8.53
CA TYR A 160 4.03 10.99 -8.66
C TYR A 160 3.73 10.65 -10.13
N ARG A 161 3.44 11.64 -10.97
CA ARG A 161 3.18 11.43 -12.40
C ARG A 161 4.37 10.81 -13.12
N LYS A 162 5.59 11.23 -12.78
CA LYS A 162 6.83 10.68 -13.32
C LYS A 162 7.01 9.23 -12.86
N ALA A 163 6.85 8.93 -11.58
CA ALA A 163 6.91 7.58 -11.04
C ALA A 163 5.86 6.68 -11.73
N LYS A 164 4.59 7.10 -11.76
CA LYS A 164 3.52 6.35 -12.42
C LYS A 164 3.79 6.11 -13.93
N PHE A 165 4.40 7.06 -14.62
CA PHE A 165 4.79 6.91 -16.01
C PHE A 165 5.87 5.83 -16.16
N GLY A 166 6.83 5.77 -15.24
CA GLY A 166 7.88 4.76 -15.21
C GLY A 166 7.36 3.33 -15.05
N LEU A 167 6.18 3.17 -14.44
CA LEU A 167 5.56 1.86 -14.19
C LEU A 167 4.73 1.31 -15.37
N ARG A 168 4.72 2.00 -16.51
CA ARG A 168 4.03 1.49 -17.71
C ARG A 168 4.69 0.22 -18.24
N LYS A 169 3.94 -0.56 -19.03
CA LYS A 169 4.39 -1.80 -19.68
C LYS A 169 4.81 -2.88 -18.67
N GLY A 170 4.02 -3.10 -17.62
CA GLY A 170 4.25 -4.16 -16.64
C GLY A 170 5.40 -3.91 -15.66
N ARG A 171 6.10 -2.77 -15.71
CA ARG A 171 7.22 -2.45 -14.79
C ARG A 171 6.81 -2.32 -13.33
N TYR A 172 5.52 -2.27 -13.05
CA TYR A 172 5.00 -2.30 -11.68
C TYR A 172 4.93 -3.72 -11.10
N ALA A 173 5.10 -4.77 -11.92
CA ALA A 173 5.11 -6.15 -11.47
C ALA A 173 6.47 -6.55 -10.88
N GLN A 174 6.46 -7.36 -9.84
CA GLN A 174 7.65 -7.95 -9.23
C GLN A 174 8.19 -9.09 -10.07
N LEU A 175 7.28 -9.99 -10.49
CA LEU A 175 7.55 -11.07 -11.41
C LEU A 175 6.78 -10.80 -12.70
N ARG A 176 7.49 -10.72 -13.81
CA ARG A 176 6.88 -10.58 -15.13
C ARG A 176 6.74 -11.94 -15.77
N GLU A 177 5.85 -12.02 -16.72
CA GLU A 177 5.63 -13.25 -17.47
C GLU A 177 6.91 -13.75 -18.17
N SER A 178 7.81 -12.82 -18.55
CA SER A 178 9.13 -13.15 -19.10
C SER A 178 10.11 -13.79 -18.12
N ASP A 179 9.87 -13.68 -16.83
CA ASP A 179 10.77 -14.11 -15.77
C ASP A 179 10.50 -15.56 -15.33
N TYR A 180 9.38 -16.13 -15.75
CA TYR A 180 8.98 -17.52 -15.51
C TYR A 180 8.26 -18.09 -16.74
N SER A 181 8.47 -19.39 -16.96
CA SER A 181 7.70 -20.17 -17.94
C SER A 181 7.10 -21.37 -17.23
N PHE A 182 5.83 -21.60 -17.45
CA PHE A 182 5.12 -22.80 -16.99
C PHE A 182 5.10 -23.85 -18.10
#